data_805d134edbbd14a89991152a4bea24a5
#
_entry.id   805d134edbbd14a89991152a4bea24a5
#
_cell.length_a   1.000
_cell.length_b   1.000
_cell.length_c   1.000
_cell.angle_alpha   90.00
_cell.angle_beta   90.00
_cell.angle_gamma   90.00
#
_symmetry.space_group_name_H-M   'P 1'
#
loop_
_entity.id
_entity.type
_entity.pdbx_description
1 polymer ?
#
loop_
_entity_poly.entity_id
_entity_poly.type
_entity_poly.pdbx_seq_one_letter_code
_entity_poly.pdbx_strand_id
1 'polypeptide(L)'
;MDQPTAAQPTIRRARPEERDAIARLLGEAFMDDPVSGWVFPDETHRRTAHPRFFGVMLDAALREGWVDVSEDVSAAALWLPVPAEEAHGTGSTADDPDAGAHDGSDRDGDGDDGGEPTDETAELLAAADPGNERVVTVARLTGEAHPTGTAHYYLPAVVAAPCRQSAGLGGALLASALDRCDRERMPAYLEASNTRSKALYERLGFVFCGRTVDLPGGPSLWPMWREPRA
;
A
#
# COMPACT_ATOMS: atom_id res chain seq x y z
N MET A 1 29.71 -14.70 -29.14
CA MET A 1 29.54 -13.28 -28.78
C MET A 1 28.80 -13.26 -27.48
N ASP A 2 29.54 -13.11 -26.36
CA ASP A 2 28.95 -12.97 -25.07
C ASP A 2 28.23 -11.62 -25.02
N GLN A 3 26.89 -11.65 -24.86
CA GLN A 3 26.13 -10.44 -24.54
C GLN A 3 26.52 -10.05 -23.09
N PRO A 4 26.87 -8.78 -22.83
CA PRO A 4 27.11 -8.35 -21.48
C PRO A 4 25.83 -8.57 -20.66
N THR A 5 25.92 -9.39 -19.63
CA THR A 5 24.85 -9.55 -18.64
C THR A 5 24.60 -8.15 -18.07
N ALA A 6 23.44 -7.57 -18.38
CA ALA A 6 23.08 -6.27 -17.82
C ALA A 6 23.15 -6.37 -16.29
N ALA A 7 23.96 -5.52 -15.68
CA ALA A 7 24.09 -5.49 -14.23
C ALA A 7 22.71 -5.30 -13.61
N GLN A 8 22.38 -6.13 -12.63
CA GLN A 8 21.11 -5.98 -11.91
C GLN A 8 21.08 -4.60 -11.25
N PRO A 9 19.93 -3.88 -11.32
CA PRO A 9 19.83 -2.56 -10.71
C PRO A 9 20.02 -2.67 -9.20
N THR A 10 20.85 -1.79 -8.64
CA THR A 10 21.05 -1.70 -7.19
C THR A 10 19.80 -1.10 -6.56
N ILE A 11 19.24 -1.82 -5.58
CA ILE A 11 18.09 -1.39 -4.79
C ILE A 11 18.57 -1.09 -3.37
N ARG A 12 18.08 0.00 -2.81
CA ARG A 12 18.40 0.45 -1.44
C ARG A 12 17.19 1.09 -0.77
N ARG A 13 17.29 1.33 0.53
CA ARG A 13 16.30 2.14 1.26
C ARG A 13 16.35 3.59 0.80
N ALA A 14 15.19 4.21 0.71
CA ALA A 14 15.08 5.66 0.51
C ALA A 14 15.68 6.41 1.72
N ARG A 15 16.26 7.58 1.44
CA ARG A 15 16.75 8.51 2.46
C ARG A 15 15.69 9.58 2.71
N PRO A 16 15.63 10.17 3.91
CA PRO A 16 14.63 11.22 4.24
C PRO A 16 14.65 12.40 3.27
N GLU A 17 15.82 12.83 2.83
CA GLU A 17 15.99 13.94 1.89
C GLU A 17 15.48 13.64 0.46
N GLU A 18 15.22 12.38 0.12
CA GLU A 18 14.71 11.96 -1.19
C GLU A 18 13.17 12.02 -1.29
N ARG A 19 12.48 12.29 -0.17
CA ARG A 19 11.03 12.31 -0.07
C ARG A 19 10.35 13.06 -1.23
N ASP A 20 10.77 14.28 -1.50
CA ASP A 20 10.14 15.11 -2.55
C ASP A 20 10.45 14.62 -3.97
N ALA A 21 11.62 14.02 -4.18
CA ALA A 21 11.96 13.38 -5.45
C ALA A 21 11.09 12.14 -5.69
N ILE A 22 10.85 11.34 -4.66
CA ILE A 22 10.01 10.15 -4.73
C ILE A 22 8.54 10.54 -4.94
N ALA A 23 8.03 11.57 -4.25
CA ALA A 23 6.67 12.05 -4.43
C ALA A 23 6.42 12.53 -5.87
N ARG A 24 7.38 13.23 -6.48
CA ARG A 24 7.31 13.61 -7.90
C ARG A 24 7.34 12.40 -8.82
N LEU A 25 8.25 11.45 -8.58
CA LEU A 25 8.35 10.21 -9.35
C LEU A 25 7.02 9.44 -9.33
N LEU A 26 6.39 9.28 -8.17
CA LEU A 26 5.07 8.65 -8.02
C LEU A 26 4.03 9.41 -8.87
N GLY A 27 3.98 10.74 -8.72
CA GLY A 27 3.04 11.59 -9.46
C GLY A 27 3.20 11.45 -10.98
N GLU A 28 4.42 11.45 -11.50
CA GLU A 28 4.71 11.30 -12.93
C GLU A 28 4.39 9.89 -13.44
N ALA A 29 4.76 8.86 -12.69
CA ALA A 29 4.60 7.47 -13.12
C ALA A 29 3.13 7.03 -13.20
N PHE A 30 2.27 7.59 -12.36
CA PHE A 30 0.83 7.29 -12.33
C PHE A 30 -0.01 8.17 -13.27
N MET A 31 0.59 9.08 -14.06
CA MET A 31 -0.18 9.96 -14.96
C MET A 31 -1.08 9.22 -15.94
N ASP A 32 -0.61 8.07 -16.46
CA ASP A 32 -1.32 7.25 -17.43
C ASP A 32 -1.97 6.00 -16.81
N ASP A 33 -1.98 5.90 -15.47
CA ASP A 33 -2.63 4.78 -14.79
C ASP A 33 -4.16 4.92 -14.88
N PRO A 34 -4.91 3.86 -15.22
CA PRO A 34 -6.35 3.92 -15.41
C PRO A 34 -7.12 4.31 -14.15
N VAL A 35 -6.68 3.86 -12.97
CA VAL A 35 -7.32 4.22 -11.68
C VAL A 35 -7.06 5.69 -11.39
N SER A 36 -5.83 6.14 -11.57
CA SER A 36 -5.43 7.54 -11.40
C SER A 36 -6.18 8.47 -12.36
N GLY A 37 -6.36 8.06 -13.62
CA GLY A 37 -7.16 8.78 -14.61
C GLY A 37 -8.65 8.84 -14.25
N TRP A 38 -9.17 7.83 -13.58
CA TRP A 38 -10.54 7.84 -13.07
C TRP A 38 -10.67 8.74 -11.83
N VAL A 39 -9.73 8.66 -10.88
CA VAL A 39 -9.76 9.50 -9.67
C VAL A 39 -9.59 10.99 -10.02
N PHE A 40 -8.68 11.32 -10.92
CA PHE A 40 -8.33 12.67 -11.34
C PHE A 40 -8.51 12.81 -12.86
N PRO A 41 -9.72 12.99 -13.38
CA PRO A 41 -10.00 12.95 -14.82
C PRO A 41 -9.38 14.13 -15.60
N ASP A 42 -9.27 15.33 -14.99
CA ASP A 42 -8.57 16.44 -15.60
C ASP A 42 -7.06 16.28 -15.47
N GLU A 43 -6.36 16.23 -16.60
CA GLU A 43 -4.91 15.97 -16.63
C GLU A 43 -4.11 17.11 -15.97
N THR A 44 -4.55 18.37 -16.13
CA THR A 44 -3.86 19.51 -15.53
C THR A 44 -3.99 19.50 -14.01
N HIS A 45 -5.20 19.22 -13.52
CA HIS A 45 -5.45 19.02 -12.09
C HIS A 45 -4.64 17.84 -11.56
N ARG A 46 -4.67 16.70 -12.26
CA ARG A 46 -3.92 15.47 -11.89
C ARG A 46 -2.44 15.75 -11.68
N ARG A 47 -1.79 16.52 -12.55
CA ARG A 47 -0.37 16.91 -12.41
C ARG A 47 -0.07 17.63 -11.10
N THR A 48 -1.01 18.41 -10.59
CA THR A 48 -0.84 19.17 -9.35
C THR A 48 -1.32 18.40 -8.11
N ALA A 49 -2.31 17.53 -8.25
CA ALA A 49 -2.87 16.72 -7.15
C ALA A 49 -1.99 15.52 -6.82
N HIS A 50 -1.43 14.82 -7.82
CA HIS A 50 -0.66 13.59 -7.64
C HIS A 50 0.49 13.69 -6.64
N PRO A 51 1.39 14.70 -6.67
CA PRO A 51 2.49 14.76 -5.70
C PRO A 51 2.00 14.90 -4.25
N ARG A 52 0.85 15.52 -4.03
CA ARG A 52 0.23 15.63 -2.70
C ARG A 52 -0.43 14.32 -2.30
N PHE A 53 -1.25 13.75 -3.18
CA PHE A 53 -1.95 12.50 -2.96
C PHE A 53 -0.99 11.34 -2.68
N PHE A 54 -0.02 11.11 -3.57
CA PHE A 54 0.98 10.07 -3.36
C PHE A 54 1.97 10.41 -2.25
N GLY A 55 2.14 11.69 -1.92
CA GLY A 55 2.91 12.16 -0.78
C GLY A 55 2.37 11.63 0.55
N VAL A 56 1.04 11.54 0.71
CA VAL A 56 0.40 10.96 1.91
C VAL A 56 0.79 9.49 2.05
N MET A 57 0.66 8.70 0.99
CA MET A 57 1.04 7.28 1.01
C MET A 57 2.54 7.09 1.27
N LEU A 58 3.37 7.96 0.68
CA LEU A 58 4.81 7.95 0.89
C LEU A 58 5.17 8.26 2.35
N ASP A 59 4.55 9.28 2.94
CA ASP A 59 4.80 9.69 4.31
C ASP A 59 4.39 8.58 5.30
N ALA A 60 3.27 7.90 5.05
CA ALA A 60 2.88 6.71 5.81
C ALA A 60 3.93 5.59 5.70
N ALA A 61 4.39 5.28 4.48
CA ALA A 61 5.41 4.25 4.28
C ALA A 61 6.77 4.61 4.91
N LEU A 62 7.15 5.89 4.92
CA LEU A 62 8.39 6.35 5.57
C LEU A 62 8.28 6.31 7.10
N ARG A 63 7.09 6.51 7.67
CA ARG A 63 6.84 6.53 9.11
C ARG A 63 6.65 5.12 9.69
N GLU A 64 5.85 4.29 9.05
CA GLU A 64 5.35 3.03 9.62
C GLU A 64 5.93 1.79 8.92
N GLY A 65 6.43 1.95 7.71
CA GLY A 65 6.92 0.86 6.89
C GLY A 65 8.32 1.09 6.34
N TRP A 66 8.43 0.98 5.02
CA TRP A 66 9.69 1.32 4.33
C TRP A 66 9.47 1.65 2.85
N VAL A 67 10.45 2.33 2.29
CA VAL A 67 10.48 2.65 0.86
C VAL A 67 11.80 2.14 0.26
N ASP A 68 11.70 1.28 -0.75
CA ASP A 68 12.83 0.84 -1.54
C ASP A 68 12.93 1.68 -2.82
N VAL A 69 14.14 2.07 -3.19
CA VAL A 69 14.43 2.87 -4.40
C VAL A 69 15.58 2.29 -5.20
N SER A 70 15.60 2.54 -6.50
CA SER A 70 16.82 2.36 -7.30
C SER A 70 17.88 3.37 -6.90
N GLU A 71 19.16 3.08 -7.16
CA GLU A 71 20.29 3.94 -6.76
C GLU A 71 20.13 5.39 -7.25
N ASP A 72 19.58 5.57 -8.44
CA ASP A 72 19.33 6.87 -9.10
C ASP A 72 17.95 7.47 -8.79
N VAL A 73 17.17 6.85 -7.89
CA VAL A 73 15.78 7.23 -7.54
C VAL A 73 14.86 7.29 -8.78
N SER A 74 15.14 6.52 -9.81
CA SER A 74 14.27 6.41 -11.00
C SER A 74 13.17 5.36 -10.84
N ALA A 75 13.14 4.64 -9.73
CA ALA A 75 12.10 3.69 -9.36
C ALA A 75 11.93 3.62 -7.85
N ALA A 76 10.71 3.37 -7.39
CA ALA A 76 10.37 3.28 -5.96
C ALA A 76 9.28 2.24 -5.71
N ALA A 77 9.32 1.61 -4.54
CA ALA A 77 8.26 0.74 -4.02
C ALA A 77 8.00 1.10 -2.56
N LEU A 78 6.73 1.32 -2.23
CA LEU A 78 6.26 1.66 -0.89
C LEU A 78 5.72 0.39 -0.23
N TRP A 79 6.06 0.19 1.04
CA TRP A 79 5.62 -0.97 1.80
C TRP A 79 5.14 -0.57 3.19
N LEU A 80 4.02 -1.15 3.61
CA LEU A 80 3.41 -0.94 4.92
C LEU A 80 3.21 -2.29 5.62
N PRO A 81 3.57 -2.43 6.90
CA PRO A 81 3.15 -3.57 7.69
C PRO A 81 1.67 -3.39 8.06
N VAL A 82 0.88 -4.43 7.87
CA VAL A 82 -0.52 -4.50 8.32
C VAL A 82 -0.59 -5.58 9.39
N PRO A 83 -0.97 -5.23 10.63
CA PRO A 83 -1.14 -6.21 11.71
C PRO A 83 -2.35 -7.11 11.44
N ALA A 84 -2.39 -8.27 12.07
CA ALA A 84 -3.62 -9.05 12.12
C ALA A 84 -4.61 -8.34 13.06
N GLU A 85 -5.82 -8.06 12.59
CA GLU A 85 -6.88 -7.64 13.49
C GLU A 85 -7.23 -8.82 14.43
N GLU A 86 -7.18 -8.58 15.73
CA GLU A 86 -7.70 -9.53 16.69
C GLU A 86 -9.22 -9.58 16.52
N ALA A 87 -9.76 -10.76 16.22
CA ALA A 87 -11.19 -10.98 16.27
C ALA A 87 -11.66 -10.61 17.68
N HIS A 88 -12.34 -9.48 17.83
CA HIS A 88 -12.99 -9.10 19.08
C HIS A 88 -13.97 -10.23 19.39
N GLY A 89 -13.53 -11.15 20.27
CA GLY A 89 -14.37 -12.22 20.75
C GLY A 89 -15.61 -11.58 21.37
N THR A 90 -16.76 -11.79 20.76
CA THR A 90 -18.03 -11.62 21.43
C THR A 90 -18.03 -12.57 22.61
N GLY A 91 -17.48 -12.10 23.73
CA GLY A 91 -17.58 -12.79 25.00
C GLY A 91 -19.06 -12.91 25.35
N SER A 92 -19.61 -14.09 25.08
CA SER A 92 -20.86 -14.51 25.69
C SER A 92 -20.61 -14.56 27.18
N THR A 93 -20.91 -13.48 27.88
CA THR A 93 -21.11 -13.52 29.33
C THR A 93 -22.38 -14.31 29.57
N ALA A 94 -22.24 -15.60 29.86
CA ALA A 94 -23.26 -16.33 30.57
C ALA A 94 -23.46 -15.60 31.91
N ASP A 95 -24.71 -15.19 32.17
CA ASP A 95 -25.19 -14.64 33.42
C ASP A 95 -24.71 -15.47 34.61
N ASP A 96 -23.94 -14.86 35.49
CA ASP A 96 -23.79 -15.31 36.87
C ASP A 96 -24.25 -14.16 37.79
N PRO A 97 -25.42 -14.24 38.41
CA PRO A 97 -25.93 -13.21 39.31
C PRO A 97 -25.53 -13.49 40.74
N ASP A 98 -24.31 -13.25 41.18
CA ASP A 98 -24.00 -12.94 42.56
C ASP A 98 -22.48 -12.71 42.78
N ALA A 99 -22.10 -11.41 43.03
CA ALA A 99 -20.99 -11.02 43.91
C ALA A 99 -20.83 -9.51 44.01
N GLY A 100 -21.26 -8.96 45.06
CA GLY A 100 -20.67 -8.02 46.00
C GLY A 100 -19.83 -6.82 45.49
N ALA A 101 -20.32 -5.64 45.89
CA ALA A 101 -19.64 -4.34 45.84
C ALA A 101 -18.19 -4.39 46.38
N HIS A 102 -17.24 -3.79 45.66
CA HIS A 102 -16.04 -3.15 46.22
C HIS A 102 -15.64 -1.91 45.43
N ASP A 103 -15.53 -0.90 46.15
CA ASP A 103 -15.00 0.45 46.15
C ASP A 103 -13.82 0.74 45.20
N GLY A 104 -13.81 2.04 44.80
CA GLY A 104 -12.99 2.64 43.75
C GLY A 104 -11.49 2.63 43.98
N SER A 105 -10.80 2.77 42.87
CA SER A 105 -9.62 3.65 42.77
C SER A 105 -9.34 3.94 41.30
N ASP A 106 -9.26 5.22 41.00
CA ASP A 106 -8.82 5.81 39.76
C ASP A 106 -7.48 5.20 39.30
N ARG A 107 -7.45 4.72 38.08
CA ARG A 107 -6.22 4.54 37.30
C ARG A 107 -6.46 5.21 35.95
N ASP A 108 -5.88 6.40 35.84
CA ASP A 108 -5.60 7.01 34.56
C ASP A 108 -4.79 5.99 33.73
N GLY A 109 -5.46 5.31 32.84
CA GLY A 109 -4.87 4.53 31.79
C GLY A 109 -4.77 5.44 30.58
N ASP A 110 -3.57 5.92 30.26
CA ASP A 110 -3.25 6.40 28.92
C ASP A 110 -3.59 5.25 27.97
N GLY A 111 -4.79 5.32 27.40
CA GLY A 111 -5.19 4.51 26.27
C GLY A 111 -4.33 4.96 25.09
N ASP A 112 -3.29 4.18 24.80
CA ASP A 112 -2.69 4.14 23.47
C ASP A 112 -3.83 3.71 22.53
N ASP A 113 -4.52 4.71 21.98
CA ASP A 113 -5.55 4.55 20.96
C ASP A 113 -4.83 4.18 19.68
N GLY A 114 -4.54 2.90 19.54
CA GLY A 114 -4.07 2.28 18.30
C GLY A 114 -5.18 2.37 17.24
N GLY A 115 -5.55 3.62 16.88
CA GLY A 115 -6.46 3.94 15.80
C GLY A 115 -5.99 3.24 14.52
N GLU A 116 -6.92 2.58 13.86
CA GLU A 116 -6.65 1.84 12.63
C GLU A 116 -5.90 2.71 11.61
N PRO A 117 -4.74 2.26 11.08
CA PRO A 117 -3.96 3.03 10.10
C PRO A 117 -4.77 3.42 8.86
N THR A 118 -5.92 2.76 8.66
CA THR A 118 -6.82 2.95 7.52
C THR A 118 -7.61 4.25 7.58
N ASP A 119 -8.09 4.68 8.76
CA ASP A 119 -8.96 5.86 8.87
C ASP A 119 -8.15 7.16 8.75
N GLU A 120 -7.04 7.29 9.46
CA GLU A 120 -6.18 8.47 9.36
C GLU A 120 -5.61 8.66 7.94
N THR A 121 -5.14 7.59 7.31
CA THR A 121 -4.64 7.67 5.93
C THR A 121 -5.73 8.03 4.94
N ALA A 122 -6.94 7.50 5.09
CA ALA A 122 -8.08 7.83 4.24
C ALA A 122 -8.50 9.30 4.39
N GLU A 123 -8.51 9.85 5.61
CA GLU A 123 -8.77 11.27 5.87
C GLU A 123 -7.69 12.17 5.27
N LEU A 124 -6.42 11.81 5.40
CA LEU A 124 -5.30 12.55 4.80
C LEU A 124 -5.35 12.53 3.27
N LEU A 125 -5.73 11.40 2.67
CA LEU A 125 -5.93 11.29 1.22
C LEU A 125 -7.09 12.18 0.75
N ALA A 126 -8.21 12.21 1.47
CA ALA A 126 -9.32 13.11 1.19
C ALA A 126 -8.92 14.59 1.34
N ALA A 127 -8.09 14.91 2.33
CA ALA A 127 -7.56 16.25 2.54
C ALA A 127 -6.53 16.67 1.47
N ALA A 128 -5.86 15.72 0.78
CA ALA A 128 -4.92 16.02 -0.28
C ALA A 128 -5.59 16.60 -1.54
N ASP A 129 -6.88 16.27 -1.78
CA ASP A 129 -7.69 16.82 -2.87
C ASP A 129 -9.15 17.06 -2.40
N PRO A 130 -9.41 18.14 -1.64
CA PRO A 130 -10.69 18.40 -1.02
C PRO A 130 -11.84 18.49 -2.03
N GLY A 131 -12.94 17.78 -1.76
CA GLY A 131 -14.12 17.74 -2.62
C GLY A 131 -14.04 16.72 -3.76
N ASN A 132 -12.96 15.96 -3.87
CA ASN A 132 -12.88 14.85 -4.83
C ASN A 132 -13.46 13.56 -4.21
N GLU A 133 -14.75 13.34 -4.40
CA GLU A 133 -15.46 12.16 -3.89
C GLU A 133 -14.89 10.82 -4.41
N ARG A 134 -14.17 10.84 -5.55
CA ARG A 134 -13.57 9.63 -6.11
C ARG A 134 -12.37 9.15 -5.29
N VAL A 135 -11.64 10.06 -4.63
CA VAL A 135 -10.59 9.70 -3.66
C VAL A 135 -11.20 8.90 -2.51
N VAL A 136 -12.30 9.42 -1.93
CA VAL A 136 -13.01 8.73 -0.84
C VAL A 136 -13.58 7.38 -1.31
N THR A 137 -14.12 7.35 -2.52
CA THR A 137 -14.70 6.12 -3.08
C THR A 137 -13.64 5.03 -3.28
N VAL A 138 -12.47 5.35 -3.85
CA VAL A 138 -11.42 4.35 -4.06
C VAL A 138 -10.86 3.87 -2.73
N ALA A 139 -10.60 4.78 -1.76
CA ALA A 139 -10.10 4.42 -0.44
C ALA A 139 -11.06 3.47 0.29
N ARG A 140 -12.36 3.77 0.31
CA ARG A 140 -13.37 2.90 0.91
C ARG A 140 -13.44 1.53 0.24
N LEU A 141 -13.50 1.48 -1.10
CA LEU A 141 -13.63 0.21 -1.82
C LEU A 141 -12.39 -0.68 -1.71
N THR A 142 -11.19 -0.09 -1.70
CA THR A 142 -9.96 -0.85 -1.46
C THR A 142 -9.87 -1.29 0.00
N GLY A 143 -10.26 -0.45 0.96
CA GLY A 143 -10.36 -0.81 2.38
C GLY A 143 -11.31 -1.98 2.62
N GLU A 144 -12.52 -1.97 2.03
CA GLU A 144 -13.48 -3.09 2.13
C GLU A 144 -12.96 -4.41 1.53
N ALA A 145 -12.04 -4.33 0.56
CA ALA A 145 -11.43 -5.50 -0.07
C ALA A 145 -10.12 -5.93 0.60
N HIS A 146 -9.58 -5.10 1.49
CA HIS A 146 -8.31 -5.35 2.15
C HIS A 146 -8.42 -6.55 3.09
N PRO A 147 -7.47 -7.50 3.09
CA PRO A 147 -7.51 -8.64 3.98
C PRO A 147 -7.37 -8.23 5.45
N THR A 148 -8.27 -8.70 6.30
CA THR A 148 -8.20 -8.58 7.75
C THR A 148 -7.84 -9.93 8.38
N GLY A 149 -7.48 -9.96 9.65
CA GLY A 149 -7.24 -11.20 10.39
C GLY A 149 -5.92 -11.92 10.11
N THR A 150 -5.10 -11.46 9.16
CA THR A 150 -3.77 -12.03 8.87
C THR A 150 -2.76 -10.92 8.69
N ALA A 151 -1.73 -10.90 9.53
CA ALA A 151 -0.63 -9.94 9.36
C ALA A 151 0.05 -10.11 8.01
N HIS A 152 0.34 -9.02 7.32
CA HIS A 152 0.97 -9.04 6.00
C HIS A 152 1.67 -7.73 5.68
N TYR A 153 2.47 -7.72 4.61
CA TYR A 153 3.02 -6.50 4.03
C TYR A 153 2.14 -6.04 2.86
N TYR A 154 1.70 -4.79 2.92
CA TYR A 154 0.94 -4.12 1.87
C TYR A 154 1.86 -3.32 0.96
N LEU A 155 1.66 -3.46 -0.36
CA LEU A 155 2.34 -2.68 -1.40
C LEU A 155 1.35 -1.68 -2.04
N PRO A 156 1.19 -0.47 -1.50
CA PRO A 156 0.28 0.53 -2.07
C PRO A 156 0.77 1.07 -3.42
N ALA A 157 2.08 1.13 -3.65
CA ALA A 157 2.63 1.65 -4.89
C ALA A 157 3.99 1.05 -5.23
N VAL A 158 4.18 0.71 -6.51
CA VAL A 158 5.49 0.47 -7.12
C VAL A 158 5.54 1.18 -8.47
N VAL A 159 6.59 1.96 -8.70
CA VAL A 159 6.74 2.78 -9.89
C VAL A 159 8.14 2.71 -10.48
N ALA A 160 8.23 3.00 -11.77
CA ALA A 160 9.46 3.37 -12.44
C ALA A 160 9.18 4.60 -13.31
N ALA A 161 10.15 5.50 -13.42
CA ALA A 161 10.06 6.67 -14.28
C ALA A 161 9.65 6.27 -15.70
N PRO A 162 8.81 7.03 -16.40
CA PRO A 162 8.31 6.66 -17.73
C PRO A 162 9.41 6.26 -18.72
N CYS A 163 10.53 6.99 -18.72
CA CYS A 163 11.70 6.71 -19.55
C CYS A 163 12.50 5.45 -19.13
N ARG A 164 12.24 4.88 -17.95
CA ARG A 164 12.92 3.71 -17.39
C ARG A 164 11.99 2.49 -17.27
N GLN A 165 10.74 2.61 -17.69
CA GLN A 165 9.82 1.46 -17.74
C GLN A 165 10.36 0.37 -18.65
N SER A 166 10.03 -0.89 -18.35
CA SER A 166 10.54 -2.09 -19.04
C SER A 166 12.05 -2.37 -18.85
N ALA A 167 12.77 -1.58 -18.04
CA ALA A 167 14.18 -1.82 -17.70
C ALA A 167 14.38 -2.83 -16.54
N GLY A 168 13.32 -3.52 -16.11
CA GLY A 168 13.39 -4.51 -15.02
C GLY A 168 13.40 -3.91 -13.61
N LEU A 169 13.35 -2.57 -13.44
CA LEU A 169 13.44 -1.90 -12.14
C LEU A 169 12.32 -2.33 -11.18
N GLY A 170 11.06 -2.38 -11.65
CA GLY A 170 9.94 -2.84 -10.81
C GLY A 170 10.12 -4.28 -10.32
N GLY A 171 10.60 -5.16 -11.19
CA GLY A 171 10.92 -6.54 -10.80
C GLY A 171 12.03 -6.62 -9.76
N ALA A 172 13.08 -5.81 -9.88
CA ALA A 172 14.20 -5.79 -8.94
C ALA A 172 13.76 -5.23 -7.55
N LEU A 173 12.97 -4.14 -7.53
CA LEU A 173 12.39 -3.59 -6.30
C LEU A 173 11.57 -4.64 -5.57
N LEU A 174 10.67 -5.30 -6.30
CA LEU A 174 9.80 -6.32 -5.73
C LEU A 174 10.59 -7.55 -5.25
N ALA A 175 11.57 -8.03 -6.02
CA ALA A 175 12.39 -9.18 -5.60
C ALA A 175 13.07 -8.93 -4.25
N SER A 176 13.67 -7.74 -4.07
CA SER A 176 14.33 -7.37 -2.80
C SER A 176 13.37 -7.42 -1.60
N ALA A 177 12.16 -6.88 -1.76
CA ALA A 177 11.16 -6.88 -0.69
C ALA A 177 10.55 -8.27 -0.47
N LEU A 178 10.31 -9.04 -1.54
CA LEU A 178 9.76 -10.40 -1.43
C LEU A 178 10.74 -11.38 -0.79
N ASP A 179 12.05 -11.21 -0.99
CA ASP A 179 13.06 -11.96 -0.23
C ASP A 179 12.97 -11.68 1.27
N ARG A 180 12.60 -10.46 1.66
CA ARG A 180 12.31 -10.12 3.06
C ARG A 180 11.03 -10.81 3.54
N CYS A 181 9.94 -10.73 2.78
CA CYS A 181 8.69 -11.41 3.07
C CYS A 181 8.93 -12.91 3.33
N ASP A 182 9.72 -13.55 2.49
CA ASP A 182 10.03 -14.97 2.59
C ASP A 182 10.84 -15.29 3.86
N ARG A 183 11.88 -14.50 4.17
CA ARG A 183 12.68 -14.69 5.41
C ARG A 183 11.88 -14.47 6.68
N GLU A 184 10.98 -13.50 6.69
CA GLU A 184 10.16 -13.13 7.84
C GLU A 184 8.87 -13.96 7.92
N ARG A 185 8.64 -14.84 6.93
CA ARG A 185 7.41 -15.64 6.78
C ARG A 185 6.14 -14.79 6.76
N MET A 186 6.25 -13.61 6.18
CA MET A 186 5.18 -12.62 6.11
C MET A 186 4.56 -12.64 4.71
N PRO A 187 3.24 -12.84 4.58
CA PRO A 187 2.54 -12.68 3.32
C PRO A 187 2.65 -11.25 2.76
N ALA A 188 2.34 -11.10 1.48
CA ALA A 188 2.29 -9.79 0.83
C ALA A 188 0.96 -9.61 0.08
N TYR A 189 0.42 -8.39 0.12
CA TYR A 189 -0.82 -8.00 -0.53
C TYR A 189 -0.65 -6.74 -1.38
N LEU A 190 -1.42 -6.64 -2.44
CA LEU A 190 -1.53 -5.46 -3.31
C LEU A 190 -2.83 -5.46 -4.11
N GLU A 191 -3.21 -4.31 -4.70
CA GLU A 191 -4.21 -4.21 -5.75
C GLU A 191 -3.54 -3.79 -7.07
N ALA A 192 -3.60 -4.66 -8.09
CA ALA A 192 -3.10 -4.31 -9.41
C ALA A 192 -4.09 -3.39 -10.13
N SER A 193 -3.63 -2.24 -10.63
CA SER A 193 -4.47 -1.24 -11.31
C SER A 193 -4.66 -1.50 -12.81
N ASN A 194 -3.89 -2.44 -13.38
CA ASN A 194 -3.98 -2.78 -14.80
C ASN A 194 -3.46 -4.20 -15.08
N THR A 195 -3.79 -4.75 -16.25
CA THR A 195 -3.44 -6.13 -16.65
C THR A 195 -1.94 -6.35 -16.80
N ARG A 196 -1.17 -5.31 -17.15
CA ARG A 196 0.30 -5.40 -17.30
C ARG A 196 0.96 -5.58 -15.93
N SER A 197 0.56 -4.77 -14.95
CA SER A 197 1.07 -4.90 -13.58
C SER A 197 0.63 -6.22 -12.95
N LYS A 198 -0.64 -6.63 -13.15
CA LYS A 198 -1.15 -7.94 -12.73
C LYS A 198 -0.28 -9.09 -13.23
N ALA A 199 0.05 -9.10 -14.53
CA ALA A 199 0.92 -10.12 -15.11
C ALA A 199 2.35 -10.12 -14.55
N LEU A 200 2.88 -8.96 -14.13
CA LEU A 200 4.15 -8.88 -13.40
C LEU A 200 4.03 -9.55 -12.03
N TYR A 201 3.00 -9.23 -11.27
CA TYR A 201 2.79 -9.77 -9.93
C TYR A 201 2.55 -11.29 -9.94
N GLU A 202 1.81 -11.80 -10.92
CA GLU A 202 1.64 -13.25 -11.13
C GLU A 202 2.97 -13.98 -11.32
N ARG A 203 3.90 -13.42 -12.10
CA ARG A 203 5.26 -13.99 -12.27
C ARG A 203 6.07 -13.98 -10.95
N LEU A 204 5.77 -13.07 -10.04
CA LEU A 204 6.41 -12.98 -8.73
C LEU A 204 5.73 -13.85 -7.67
N GLY A 205 4.66 -14.55 -8.03
CA GLY A 205 3.98 -15.51 -7.17
C GLY A 205 2.76 -14.95 -6.46
N PHE A 206 2.30 -13.76 -6.81
CA PHE A 206 1.00 -13.27 -6.34
C PHE A 206 -0.13 -14.01 -7.07
N VAL A 207 -1.18 -14.29 -6.33
CA VAL A 207 -2.41 -14.95 -6.82
C VAL A 207 -3.57 -13.98 -6.65
N PHE A 208 -4.41 -13.90 -7.68
CA PHE A 208 -5.63 -13.09 -7.61
C PHE A 208 -6.59 -13.63 -6.55
N CYS A 209 -7.14 -12.75 -5.71
CA CYS A 209 -8.02 -13.12 -4.58
C CYS A 209 -9.46 -13.50 -5.01
N GLY A 210 -9.74 -13.55 -6.33
CA GLY A 210 -11.02 -14.06 -6.86
C GLY A 210 -12.11 -13.01 -7.04
N ARG A 211 -11.97 -11.80 -6.46
CA ARG A 211 -12.93 -10.69 -6.62
C ARG A 211 -12.19 -9.40 -6.96
N THR A 212 -12.68 -8.67 -7.95
CA THR A 212 -12.19 -7.33 -8.32
C THR A 212 -12.79 -6.26 -7.41
N VAL A 213 -12.09 -5.15 -7.30
CA VAL A 213 -12.62 -3.89 -6.79
C VAL A 213 -13.04 -3.05 -7.99
N ASP A 214 -14.35 -2.95 -8.22
CA ASP A 214 -14.90 -2.28 -9.39
C ASP A 214 -15.28 -0.84 -9.06
N LEU A 215 -14.59 0.12 -9.69
CA LEU A 215 -14.87 1.54 -9.51
C LEU A 215 -16.14 1.93 -10.31
N PRO A 216 -17.08 2.71 -9.75
CA PRO A 216 -18.33 3.08 -10.41
C PRO A 216 -18.10 3.79 -11.75
N GLY A 217 -18.45 3.13 -12.86
CA GLY A 217 -18.20 3.65 -14.20
C GLY A 217 -16.72 3.83 -14.56
N GLY A 218 -15.84 3.14 -13.86
CA GLY A 218 -14.40 3.24 -13.99
C GLY A 218 -13.71 1.88 -14.20
N PRO A 219 -12.38 1.83 -14.05
CA PRO A 219 -11.62 0.59 -14.12
C PRO A 219 -11.86 -0.30 -12.90
N SER A 220 -11.41 -1.56 -13.01
CA SER A 220 -11.32 -2.48 -11.89
C SER A 220 -9.89 -2.57 -11.39
N LEU A 221 -9.72 -2.81 -10.07
CA LEU A 221 -8.45 -3.25 -9.48
C LEU A 221 -8.54 -4.75 -9.20
N TRP A 222 -7.39 -5.39 -9.18
CA TRP A 222 -7.26 -6.82 -8.88
C TRP A 222 -6.52 -7.00 -7.56
N PRO A 223 -7.22 -7.28 -6.44
CA PRO A 223 -6.60 -7.70 -5.19
C PRO A 223 -5.80 -8.99 -5.40
N MET A 224 -4.55 -9.00 -4.95
CA MET A 224 -3.65 -10.12 -5.14
C MET A 224 -2.86 -10.40 -3.86
N TRP A 225 -2.72 -11.68 -3.53
CA TRP A 225 -2.06 -12.19 -2.33
C TRP A 225 -0.88 -13.08 -2.69
N ARG A 226 0.19 -13.01 -1.91
CA ARG A 226 1.34 -13.89 -2.04
C ARG A 226 1.71 -14.46 -0.67
N GLU A 227 1.72 -15.78 -0.59
CA GLU A 227 2.28 -16.49 0.55
C GLU A 227 3.81 -16.45 0.54
N PRO A 228 4.47 -16.40 1.72
CA PRO A 228 5.92 -16.50 1.80
C PRO A 228 6.39 -17.86 1.29
N ARG A 229 7.51 -17.87 0.58
CA ARG A 229 8.14 -19.10 0.10
C ARG A 229 9.04 -19.69 1.18
N ALA A 230 9.14 -21.04 1.18
CA ALA A 230 10.00 -21.79 2.10
C ALA A 230 11.49 -21.64 1.72
#